data_a8ff49bc91bc76a9a0abcc9b57c9666b
#
_entry.id   a8ff49bc91bc76a9a0abcc9b57c9666b
#
_cell.length_a   1.000
_cell.length_b   1.000
_cell.length_c   1.000
_cell.angle_alpha   90.00
_cell.angle_beta   90.00
_cell.angle_gamma   90.00
#
_symmetry.space_group_name_H-M   'P 1'
#
loop_
_entity.id
_entity.type
_entity.pdbx_description
1 polymer ?
#
loop_
_entity_poly.entity_id
_entity_poly.type
_entity_poly.pdbx_seq_one_letter_code
_entity_poly.pdbx_strand_id
1 'polypeptide(L)'
;MRKIMNWVLAATFICGASVFTSCTNDTGDNPTPESAKNRKEFIKHTRENLKDLAENLNFGSWEAANKINQEFNTTVLNNPEFEKAIIPLFIQKIREGVKPVEEGSELAALGYKQYATIDLTKFNYRFTMKEDGSGFDVEEADDFEMIINGYNPKTQKQEKGVRKLTLQASGDTYKQLAKRLGNEELAVVILVPSDFAFSIASMVPGSMQEVFIGAFKNNVKLSGKSEYMNIKTDAIGITGVISSNFPKIKEGNHAADATALFFSIDNDPVANESGMKFTFSHNDKSMIELEAAAKYTKKDFDFSQFITSKSILDVLVALVSGGSLEGSITLNEDLTSTLSINDCGKMIQLQREMAHARRNYADQATIEGYTKQLNEIVSAKMSCKGVNQEIPMKLKTEKFGVDYWAMPAFNFADENGYVSFTELLDKESVEYAINIVDHAAEPMAGAIVTVRQLLQFVQTFLTQMRVSQAQAQAANK
;
A
#
# COMPACT_ATOMS: atom_id res chain seq x y z
N MET A 1 9.30 4.67 4.48
CA MET A 1 7.94 4.13 4.36
C MET A 1 7.30 3.93 5.74
N ARG A 2 7.82 3.04 6.62
CA ARG A 2 7.30 2.81 7.97
C ARG A 2 6.95 4.10 8.75
N LYS A 3 7.83 5.11 8.75
CA LYS A 3 7.58 6.40 9.45
C LYS A 3 6.44 7.24 8.90
N ILE A 4 5.96 7.01 7.68
CA ILE A 4 4.96 7.87 7.03
C ILE A 4 3.64 7.17 6.87
N MET A 5 3.65 5.86 6.65
CA MET A 5 2.44 5.10 6.88
C MET A 5 2.08 5.07 8.37
N ASN A 6 3.07 5.00 9.26
CA ASN A 6 2.83 5.38 10.65
C ASN A 6 2.32 6.83 10.77
N TRP A 7 2.61 7.72 9.83
CA TRP A 7 2.09 9.09 9.81
C TRP A 7 0.72 9.22 9.15
N VAL A 8 0.39 8.47 8.09
CA VAL A 8 -0.97 8.45 7.52
C VAL A 8 -1.91 7.63 8.42
N LEU A 9 -1.48 6.49 8.88
CA LEU A 9 -2.15 5.74 9.96
C LEU A 9 -2.11 6.51 11.27
N ALA A 10 -1.00 7.13 11.63
CA ALA A 10 -0.93 7.98 12.81
C ALA A 10 -1.69 9.29 12.60
N ALA A 11 -1.82 9.90 11.45
CA ALA A 11 -2.75 11.01 11.26
C ALA A 11 -4.22 10.55 11.38
N THR A 12 -4.57 9.38 10.91
CA THR A 12 -5.87 8.75 11.13
C THR A 12 -6.00 8.09 12.51
N PHE A 13 -4.91 7.57 13.09
CA PHE A 13 -4.82 7.06 14.46
C PHE A 13 -4.20 8.03 15.46
N ILE A 14 -3.48 9.08 15.07
CA ILE A 14 -3.05 10.20 15.96
C ILE A 14 -4.23 11.09 16.31
N CYS A 15 -5.27 11.03 15.52
CA CYS A 15 -6.55 11.24 16.14
C CYS A 15 -6.90 10.12 17.15
N GLY A 16 -6.19 9.02 17.24
CA GLY A 16 -6.52 7.89 18.08
C GLY A 16 -5.44 7.24 18.94
N ALA A 17 -4.16 7.44 18.76
CA ALA A 17 -3.16 6.66 19.51
C ALA A 17 -1.77 7.29 19.57
N SER A 18 -1.60 8.33 20.34
CA SER A 18 -0.26 8.69 20.84
C SER A 18 -0.25 8.70 22.37
N VAL A 19 0.15 7.69 22.84
CA VAL A 19 1.04 7.12 23.84
C VAL A 19 1.34 7.89 25.13
N PHE A 20 1.03 7.20 26.19
CA PHE A 20 1.66 7.06 27.52
C PHE A 20 1.29 8.02 28.65
N THR A 21 0.81 7.31 29.60
CA THR A 21 0.93 7.32 31.05
C THR A 21 0.40 8.51 31.83
N SER A 22 -0.37 8.09 32.75
CA SER A 22 -0.42 8.51 34.13
C SER A 22 -1.67 9.18 34.63
N CYS A 23 -2.27 8.43 35.53
CA CYS A 23 -2.95 8.85 36.75
C CYS A 23 -4.21 9.70 36.64
N THR A 24 -5.26 9.00 36.89
CA THR A 24 -6.50 9.44 37.55
C THR A 24 -6.36 10.72 38.37
N ASN A 25 -7.13 11.72 37.99
CA ASN A 25 -7.78 12.57 38.96
C ASN A 25 -9.21 12.81 38.48
N ASP A 26 -10.10 12.14 39.17
CA ASP A 26 -11.53 12.35 39.12
C ASP A 26 -11.81 13.65 39.88
N THR A 27 -11.91 14.76 39.16
CA THR A 27 -12.44 16.02 39.72
C THR A 27 -13.78 16.25 39.07
N GLY A 28 -14.80 15.98 39.88
CA GLY A 28 -16.19 16.01 39.48
C GLY A 28 -16.68 17.33 38.97
N ASP A 29 -17.42 17.23 37.88
CA ASP A 29 -18.57 18.07 37.58
C ASP A 29 -19.63 17.15 36.95
N ASN A 30 -20.88 17.34 37.33
CA ASN A 30 -21.97 16.44 36.95
C ASN A 30 -22.28 16.53 35.45
N PRO A 31 -21.82 15.55 34.62
CA PRO A 31 -22.21 15.49 33.22
C PRO A 31 -23.73 15.28 33.11
N THR A 32 -24.34 15.76 32.03
CA THR A 32 -25.73 15.41 31.74
C THR A 32 -25.85 13.89 31.66
N PRO A 33 -26.97 13.27 32.08
CA PRO A 33 -27.09 11.81 32.07
C PRO A 33 -26.80 11.17 30.71
N GLU A 34 -27.08 11.88 29.61
CA GLU A 34 -26.84 11.40 28.25
C GLU A 34 -25.38 11.49 27.85
N SER A 35 -24.69 12.58 28.15
CA SER A 35 -23.26 12.73 27.84
C SER A 35 -22.40 11.75 28.63
N ALA A 36 -22.73 11.53 29.92
CA ALA A 36 -22.08 10.52 30.75
C ALA A 36 -22.27 9.10 30.18
N LYS A 37 -23.48 8.79 29.70
CA LYS A 37 -23.78 7.53 29.06
C LYS A 37 -22.96 7.38 27.77
N ASN A 38 -22.96 8.36 26.88
CA ASN A 38 -22.24 8.34 25.61
C ASN A 38 -20.73 8.18 25.84
N ARG A 39 -20.16 8.88 26.81
CA ARG A 39 -18.75 8.75 27.21
C ARG A 39 -18.44 7.31 27.69
N LYS A 40 -19.30 6.73 28.53
CA LYS A 40 -19.12 5.37 29.04
C LYS A 40 -19.19 4.32 27.94
N GLU A 41 -20.17 4.42 27.04
CA GLU A 41 -20.31 3.50 25.91
C GLU A 41 -19.11 3.67 24.94
N PHE A 42 -18.70 4.87 24.63
CA PHE A 42 -17.51 5.11 23.81
C PHE A 42 -16.24 4.46 24.39
N ILE A 43 -15.97 4.66 25.68
CA ILE A 43 -14.81 4.07 26.35
C ILE A 43 -14.89 2.54 26.28
N LYS A 44 -16.06 1.96 26.58
CA LYS A 44 -16.28 0.52 26.53
C LYS A 44 -16.00 -0.04 25.14
N HIS A 45 -16.67 0.50 24.11
CA HIS A 45 -16.49 0.05 22.73
C HIS A 45 -15.05 0.21 22.25
N THR A 46 -14.40 1.33 22.57
CA THR A 46 -13.01 1.55 22.19
C THR A 46 -12.09 0.48 22.81
N ARG A 47 -12.23 0.19 24.09
CA ARG A 47 -11.42 -0.85 24.77
C ARG A 47 -11.66 -2.24 24.20
N GLU A 48 -12.93 -2.62 24.01
CA GLU A 48 -13.30 -3.92 23.44
C GLU A 48 -12.73 -4.09 22.03
N ASN A 49 -12.83 -3.07 21.19
CA ASN A 49 -12.31 -3.11 19.82
C ASN A 49 -10.78 -3.18 19.78
N LEU A 50 -10.09 -2.39 20.57
CA LEU A 50 -8.62 -2.40 20.63
C LEU A 50 -8.09 -3.74 21.13
N LYS A 51 -8.74 -4.32 22.15
CA LYS A 51 -8.40 -5.63 22.68
C LYS A 51 -8.64 -6.74 21.64
N ASP A 52 -9.83 -6.77 21.02
CA ASP A 52 -10.17 -7.76 19.99
C ASP A 52 -9.17 -7.71 18.81
N LEU A 53 -8.80 -6.52 18.36
CA LEU A 53 -7.79 -6.35 17.34
C LEU A 53 -6.42 -6.88 17.76
N ALA A 54 -5.97 -6.54 18.97
CA ALA A 54 -4.66 -6.97 19.47
C ALA A 54 -4.57 -8.50 19.65
N GLU A 55 -5.68 -9.14 20.01
CA GLU A 55 -5.74 -10.59 20.24
C GLU A 55 -5.94 -11.39 18.94
N ASN A 56 -6.66 -10.85 17.95
CA ASN A 56 -7.11 -11.59 16.78
C ASN A 56 -6.39 -11.24 15.49
N LEU A 57 -5.75 -10.07 15.36
CA LEU A 57 -4.91 -9.78 14.20
C LEU A 57 -3.52 -10.41 14.34
N ASN A 58 -3.22 -11.33 13.43
CA ASN A 58 -1.91 -11.97 13.39
C ASN A 58 -0.94 -11.17 12.50
N PHE A 59 -0.45 -10.05 13.01
CA PHE A 59 0.52 -9.23 12.29
C PHE A 59 1.85 -9.94 12.01
N GLY A 60 2.23 -10.93 12.82
CA GLY A 60 3.44 -11.74 12.59
C GLY A 60 3.41 -12.51 11.27
N SER A 61 2.23 -12.91 10.80
CA SER A 61 2.07 -13.51 9.47
C SER A 61 2.47 -12.53 8.36
N TRP A 62 2.12 -11.26 8.52
CA TRP A 62 2.46 -10.22 7.56
C TRP A 62 3.93 -9.82 7.59
N GLU A 63 4.58 -9.82 8.75
CA GLU A 63 6.02 -9.61 8.87
C GLU A 63 6.79 -10.71 8.13
N ALA A 64 6.37 -11.97 8.29
CA ALA A 64 6.97 -13.08 7.57
C ALA A 64 6.72 -12.99 6.06
N ALA A 65 5.51 -12.62 5.61
CA ALA A 65 5.19 -12.37 4.22
C ALA A 65 6.04 -11.22 3.63
N ASN A 66 6.20 -10.13 4.36
CA ASN A 66 7.06 -9.02 3.95
C ASN A 66 8.53 -9.42 3.81
N LYS A 67 9.07 -10.25 4.70
CA LYS A 67 10.44 -10.77 4.58
C LYS A 67 10.61 -11.60 3.31
N ILE A 68 9.65 -12.49 3.02
CA ILE A 68 9.67 -13.30 1.79
C ILE A 68 9.55 -12.41 0.55
N ASN A 69 8.69 -11.40 0.58
CA ASN A 69 8.57 -10.45 -0.51
C ASN A 69 9.87 -9.64 -0.73
N GLN A 70 10.52 -9.20 0.34
CA GLN A 70 11.83 -8.54 0.26
C GLN A 70 12.91 -9.46 -0.29
N GLU A 71 12.92 -10.74 0.10
CA GLU A 71 13.82 -11.76 -0.44
C GLU A 71 13.63 -11.92 -1.95
N PHE A 72 12.37 -12.00 -2.41
CA PHE A 72 12.06 -12.03 -3.84
C PHE A 72 12.54 -10.78 -4.57
N ASN A 73 12.33 -9.60 -4.00
CA ASN A 73 12.73 -8.34 -4.61
C ASN A 73 14.24 -8.20 -4.79
N THR A 74 15.00 -8.58 -3.78
CA THR A 74 16.46 -8.50 -3.84
C THR A 74 17.05 -9.59 -4.72
N THR A 75 16.46 -10.77 -4.72
CA THR A 75 17.00 -11.94 -5.43
C THR A 75 16.58 -11.99 -6.89
N VAL A 76 15.45 -11.41 -7.24
CA VAL A 76 14.87 -11.53 -8.57
C VAL A 76 14.76 -10.17 -9.27
N LEU A 77 13.91 -9.28 -8.76
CA LEU A 77 13.53 -8.05 -9.49
C LEU A 77 14.69 -7.06 -9.64
N ASN A 78 15.63 -7.07 -8.72
CA ASN A 78 16.85 -6.25 -8.78
C ASN A 78 18.10 -7.07 -9.16
N ASN A 79 17.92 -8.31 -9.64
CA ASN A 79 19.02 -9.15 -10.03
C ASN A 79 19.33 -8.99 -11.53
N PRO A 80 20.53 -8.46 -11.91
CA PRO A 80 20.89 -8.30 -13.31
C PRO A 80 20.95 -9.63 -14.07
N GLU A 81 21.11 -10.77 -13.40
CA GLU A 81 21.11 -12.08 -14.03
C GLU A 81 19.70 -12.51 -14.45
N PHE A 82 18.65 -12.08 -13.73
CA PHE A 82 17.27 -12.27 -14.17
C PHE A 82 16.98 -11.44 -15.42
N GLU A 83 17.45 -10.20 -15.47
CA GLU A 83 17.34 -9.35 -16.66
C GLU A 83 18.01 -10.01 -17.87
N LYS A 84 19.22 -10.55 -17.70
CA LYS A 84 19.92 -11.28 -18.76
C LYS A 84 19.18 -12.52 -19.25
N ALA A 85 18.40 -13.17 -18.37
CA ALA A 85 17.62 -14.36 -18.74
C ALA A 85 16.34 -13.99 -19.48
N ILE A 86 15.64 -12.92 -19.09
CA ILE A 86 14.32 -12.56 -19.63
C ILE A 86 14.40 -11.77 -20.93
N ILE A 87 15.40 -10.88 -21.10
CA ILE A 87 15.54 -10.01 -22.26
C ILE A 87 15.61 -10.78 -23.59
N PRO A 88 16.40 -11.85 -23.73
CA PRO A 88 16.46 -12.62 -24.98
C PRO A 88 15.11 -13.19 -25.41
N LEU A 89 14.29 -13.64 -24.46
CA LEU A 89 12.95 -14.16 -24.75
C LEU A 89 12.05 -13.08 -25.36
N PHE A 90 12.14 -11.86 -24.86
CA PHE A 90 11.36 -10.75 -25.43
C PHE A 90 11.83 -10.34 -26.80
N ILE A 91 13.15 -10.26 -27.01
CA ILE A 91 13.72 -9.99 -28.34
C ILE A 91 13.25 -11.05 -29.32
N GLN A 92 13.25 -12.31 -28.93
CA GLN A 92 12.77 -13.39 -29.75
C GLN A 92 11.28 -13.22 -30.09
N LYS A 93 10.41 -12.98 -29.10
CA LYS A 93 8.97 -12.78 -29.32
C LYS A 93 8.68 -11.55 -30.20
N ILE A 94 9.42 -10.46 -30.02
CA ILE A 94 9.32 -9.29 -30.89
C ILE A 94 9.68 -9.67 -32.34
N ARG A 95 10.83 -10.33 -32.57
CA ARG A 95 11.29 -10.71 -33.91
C ARG A 95 10.32 -11.64 -34.63
N GLU A 96 9.79 -12.63 -33.91
CA GLU A 96 8.81 -13.57 -34.44
C GLU A 96 7.46 -12.92 -34.73
N GLY A 97 7.10 -11.86 -34.01
CA GLY A 97 5.80 -11.21 -34.06
C GLY A 97 5.69 -9.95 -34.92
N VAL A 98 6.75 -9.54 -35.63
CA VAL A 98 6.73 -8.30 -36.44
C VAL A 98 5.73 -8.41 -37.59
N LYS A 99 4.86 -7.40 -37.70
CA LYS A 99 3.84 -7.28 -38.74
C LYS A 99 3.82 -5.85 -39.29
N PRO A 100 3.39 -5.64 -40.55
CA PRO A 100 3.14 -4.31 -41.09
C PRO A 100 1.98 -3.63 -40.33
N VAL A 101 2.07 -2.32 -40.19
CA VAL A 101 0.97 -1.51 -39.64
C VAL A 101 -0.08 -1.30 -40.71
N GLU A 102 -1.36 -1.45 -40.35
CA GLU A 102 -2.48 -1.22 -41.25
C GLU A 102 -2.67 0.27 -41.53
N GLU A 103 -2.93 0.62 -42.79
CA GLU A 103 -3.23 1.99 -43.20
C GLU A 103 -4.48 2.52 -42.50
N GLY A 104 -4.44 3.76 -42.03
CA GLY A 104 -5.55 4.37 -41.30
C GLY A 104 -5.67 3.96 -39.81
N SER A 105 -4.83 3.05 -39.33
CA SER A 105 -4.79 2.70 -37.90
C SER A 105 -4.16 3.79 -37.04
N GLU A 106 -4.40 3.76 -35.74
CA GLU A 106 -3.78 4.68 -34.76
C GLU A 106 -2.24 4.58 -34.80
N LEU A 107 -1.67 3.39 -34.95
CA LEU A 107 -0.23 3.22 -35.10
C LEU A 107 0.33 3.88 -36.36
N ALA A 108 -0.39 3.85 -37.48
CA ALA A 108 -0.02 4.55 -38.70
C ALA A 108 -0.04 6.07 -38.51
N ALA A 109 -1.06 6.58 -37.82
CA ALA A 109 -1.16 8.00 -37.47
C ALA A 109 -0.02 8.48 -36.55
N LEU A 110 0.52 7.59 -35.72
CA LEU A 110 1.69 7.82 -34.88
C LEU A 110 3.03 7.67 -35.64
N GLY A 111 3.00 7.32 -36.93
CA GLY A 111 4.17 7.21 -37.80
C GLY A 111 4.91 5.86 -37.72
N TYR A 112 4.32 4.83 -37.19
CA TYR A 112 4.88 3.48 -37.20
C TYR A 112 4.59 2.80 -38.53
N LYS A 113 5.54 1.99 -39.01
CA LYS A 113 5.38 1.15 -40.21
C LYS A 113 5.24 -0.32 -39.90
N GLN A 114 5.76 -0.74 -38.76
CA GLN A 114 5.71 -2.11 -38.26
C GLN A 114 5.31 -2.12 -36.80
N TYR A 115 4.74 -3.22 -36.35
CA TYR A 115 4.50 -3.47 -34.94
C TYR A 115 4.73 -4.92 -34.58
N ALA A 116 5.04 -5.16 -33.33
CA ALA A 116 5.04 -6.48 -32.71
C ALA A 116 4.19 -6.45 -31.46
N THR A 117 3.50 -7.56 -31.17
CA THR A 117 2.66 -7.67 -29.98
C THR A 117 3.28 -8.66 -29.02
N ILE A 118 3.39 -8.27 -27.75
CA ILE A 118 3.75 -9.13 -26.64
C ILE A 118 2.48 -9.35 -25.80
N ASP A 119 2.04 -10.57 -25.74
CA ASP A 119 0.89 -10.98 -24.95
C ASP A 119 1.37 -11.54 -23.61
N LEU A 120 1.18 -10.77 -22.51
CA LEU A 120 1.61 -11.19 -21.19
C LEU A 120 0.80 -12.37 -20.64
N THR A 121 -0.39 -12.65 -21.19
CA THR A 121 -1.16 -13.86 -20.83
C THR A 121 -0.55 -15.14 -21.35
N LYS A 122 0.38 -15.03 -22.29
CA LYS A 122 1.08 -16.16 -22.94
C LYS A 122 2.56 -16.20 -22.67
N PHE A 123 3.01 -15.38 -21.72
CA PHE A 123 4.42 -15.33 -21.32
C PHE A 123 4.71 -16.33 -20.21
N ASN A 124 4.54 -17.60 -20.52
CA ASN A 124 4.56 -18.71 -19.57
C ASN A 124 5.92 -19.42 -19.63
N TYR A 125 6.82 -19.05 -18.71
CA TYR A 125 8.17 -19.60 -18.60
C TYR A 125 8.50 -19.88 -17.14
N ARG A 126 9.29 -20.95 -16.91
CA ARG A 126 9.89 -21.23 -15.61
C ARG A 126 11.33 -20.75 -15.61
N PHE A 127 11.65 -19.92 -14.63
CA PHE A 127 13.00 -19.44 -14.34
C PHE A 127 13.51 -20.12 -13.08
N THR A 128 14.51 -20.98 -13.20
CA THR A 128 15.11 -21.68 -12.06
C THR A 128 16.48 -21.08 -11.77
N MET A 129 16.67 -20.50 -10.60
CA MET A 129 17.97 -19.95 -10.19
C MET A 129 19.01 -21.05 -10.10
N LYS A 130 20.17 -20.83 -10.71
CA LYS A 130 21.33 -21.74 -10.63
C LYS A 130 21.83 -21.83 -9.20
N GLU A 131 22.48 -22.95 -8.87
CA GLU A 131 22.92 -23.22 -7.51
C GLU A 131 23.91 -22.18 -6.96
N ASP A 132 24.78 -21.68 -7.83
CA ASP A 132 25.78 -20.65 -7.51
C ASP A 132 25.24 -19.22 -7.60
N GLY A 133 23.96 -19.05 -7.95
CA GLY A 133 23.32 -17.75 -8.14
C GLY A 133 23.78 -16.99 -9.38
N SER A 134 24.56 -17.61 -10.29
CA SER A 134 25.16 -16.96 -11.47
C SER A 134 24.17 -16.70 -12.61
N GLY A 135 22.90 -17.08 -12.47
CA GLY A 135 21.88 -16.88 -13.49
C GLY A 135 20.68 -17.77 -13.30
N PHE A 136 19.90 -17.89 -14.37
CA PHE A 136 18.68 -18.69 -14.41
C PHE A 136 18.70 -19.65 -15.59
N ASP A 137 18.26 -20.87 -15.35
CA ASP A 137 17.84 -21.79 -16.40
C ASP A 137 16.38 -21.45 -16.75
N VAL A 138 16.06 -21.45 -18.04
CA VAL A 138 14.75 -21.02 -18.55
C VAL A 138 14.13 -22.11 -19.40
N GLU A 139 12.90 -22.48 -19.13
CA GLU A 139 12.12 -23.44 -19.88
C GLU A 139 10.68 -22.97 -20.06
N GLU A 140 9.96 -23.47 -21.07
CA GLU A 140 8.53 -23.24 -21.24
C GLU A 140 7.76 -23.93 -20.10
N ALA A 141 6.67 -23.32 -19.64
CA ALA A 141 5.82 -23.81 -18.56
C ALA A 141 4.34 -23.50 -18.84
N ASP A 142 3.45 -23.99 -17.99
CA ASP A 142 2.02 -23.66 -18.09
C ASP A 142 1.70 -22.25 -17.57
N ASP A 143 2.48 -21.79 -16.59
CA ASP A 143 2.38 -20.47 -15.98
C ASP A 143 3.76 -19.79 -15.95
N PHE A 144 3.78 -18.49 -15.61
CA PHE A 144 5.03 -17.84 -15.27
C PHE A 144 5.46 -18.29 -13.87
N GLU A 145 6.61 -18.94 -13.79
CA GLU A 145 7.14 -19.51 -12.55
C GLU A 145 8.57 -19.02 -12.29
N MET A 146 8.88 -18.80 -11.02
CA MET A 146 10.24 -18.50 -10.56
C MET A 146 10.58 -19.38 -9.37
N ILE A 147 11.68 -20.12 -9.48
CA ILE A 147 12.20 -20.96 -8.42
C ILE A 147 13.53 -20.36 -7.98
N ILE A 148 13.59 -19.89 -6.72
CA ILE A 148 14.77 -19.22 -6.20
C ILE A 148 15.38 -19.96 -5.01
N ASN A 149 16.67 -19.73 -4.81
CA ASN A 149 17.36 -20.16 -3.62
C ASN A 149 16.96 -19.27 -2.45
N GLY A 150 17.03 -19.79 -1.25
CA GLY A 150 16.64 -19.03 -0.07
C GLY A 150 17.06 -19.71 1.23
N TYR A 151 16.80 -19.03 2.34
CA TYR A 151 17.10 -19.54 3.66
C TYR A 151 16.11 -20.60 4.08
N ASN A 152 16.63 -21.81 4.41
CA ASN A 152 15.81 -22.88 4.99
C ASN A 152 15.87 -22.77 6.52
N PRO A 153 14.76 -22.45 7.20
CA PRO A 153 14.75 -22.28 8.64
C PRO A 153 15.01 -23.58 9.43
N LYS A 154 14.81 -24.76 8.80
CA LYS A 154 15.05 -26.06 9.44
C LYS A 154 16.52 -26.40 9.49
N THR A 155 17.26 -26.13 8.42
CA THR A 155 18.68 -26.44 8.32
C THR A 155 19.57 -25.24 8.67
N GLN A 156 18.98 -24.06 8.80
CA GLN A 156 19.65 -22.78 9.04
C GLN A 156 20.71 -22.44 7.97
N LYS A 157 20.48 -22.86 6.72
CA LYS A 157 21.39 -22.64 5.59
C LYS A 157 20.65 -22.05 4.39
N GLN A 158 21.40 -21.43 3.49
CA GLN A 158 20.95 -21.13 2.14
C GLN A 158 20.87 -22.45 1.36
N GLU A 159 19.74 -22.71 0.73
CA GLU A 159 19.50 -23.93 -0.04
C GLU A 159 18.88 -23.59 -1.40
N LYS A 160 19.07 -24.49 -2.35
CA LYS A 160 18.53 -24.39 -3.70
C LYS A 160 17.02 -24.63 -3.70
N GLY A 161 16.29 -23.85 -4.50
CA GLY A 161 14.89 -24.12 -4.79
C GLY A 161 13.96 -24.01 -3.58
N VAL A 162 14.27 -23.15 -2.60
CA VAL A 162 13.51 -23.04 -1.36
C VAL A 162 12.18 -22.31 -1.53
N ARG A 163 12.07 -21.42 -2.54
CA ARG A 163 10.87 -20.64 -2.80
C ARG A 163 10.40 -20.79 -4.25
N LYS A 164 9.10 -20.90 -4.44
CA LYS A 164 8.46 -20.85 -5.76
C LYS A 164 7.45 -19.70 -5.80
N LEU A 165 7.61 -18.80 -6.77
CA LEU A 165 6.59 -17.85 -7.19
C LEU A 165 5.87 -18.42 -8.41
N THR A 166 4.56 -18.40 -8.42
CA THR A 166 3.73 -18.62 -9.60
C THR A 166 2.91 -17.37 -9.87
N LEU A 167 2.87 -16.90 -11.11
CA LEU A 167 2.05 -15.80 -11.56
C LEU A 167 1.18 -16.27 -12.72
N GLN A 168 -0.13 -16.13 -12.56
CA GLN A 168 -1.13 -16.44 -13.58
C GLN A 168 -1.78 -15.16 -14.06
N ALA A 169 -1.81 -14.95 -15.36
CA ALA A 169 -2.41 -13.80 -16.00
C ALA A 169 -3.67 -14.23 -16.75
N SER A 170 -4.78 -13.52 -16.56
CA SER A 170 -6.07 -13.86 -17.15
C SER A 170 -6.95 -12.63 -17.39
N GLY A 171 -8.18 -12.85 -17.83
CA GLY A 171 -9.17 -11.82 -18.07
C GLY A 171 -8.98 -11.07 -19.39
N ASP A 172 -9.59 -9.88 -19.47
CA ASP A 172 -9.45 -8.99 -20.62
C ASP A 172 -8.03 -8.44 -20.72
N THR A 173 -7.62 -7.99 -21.91
CA THR A 173 -6.32 -7.36 -22.09
C THR A 173 -6.48 -5.91 -22.52
N TYR A 174 -5.60 -5.07 -21.99
CA TYR A 174 -5.44 -3.66 -22.38
C TYR A 174 -4.19 -3.51 -23.23
N LYS A 175 -4.29 -2.76 -24.33
CA LYS A 175 -3.13 -2.46 -25.18
C LYS A 175 -2.34 -1.31 -24.58
N GLN A 176 -1.06 -1.53 -24.31
CA GLN A 176 -0.11 -0.49 -23.94
C GLN A 176 0.95 -0.35 -24.99
N LEU A 177 1.17 0.87 -25.45
CA LEU A 177 2.23 1.17 -26.40
C LEU A 177 3.53 1.45 -25.64
N ALA A 178 4.58 0.68 -25.93
CA ALA A 178 5.92 0.99 -25.46
C ALA A 178 6.40 2.29 -26.11
N LYS A 179 6.88 3.27 -25.31
CA LYS A 179 7.34 4.55 -25.83
C LYS A 179 8.46 4.36 -26.87
N ARG A 180 8.36 5.13 -27.96
CA ARG A 180 9.35 5.17 -29.03
C ARG A 180 10.71 5.65 -28.51
N LEU A 181 11.76 4.93 -28.87
CA LEU A 181 13.15 5.38 -28.73
C LEU A 181 13.68 5.78 -30.11
N GLY A 182 13.92 7.08 -30.29
CA GLY A 182 14.48 7.58 -31.55
C GLY A 182 13.52 7.55 -32.74
N ASN A 183 14.06 7.42 -33.96
CA ASN A 183 13.32 7.41 -35.21
C ASN A 183 12.87 6.03 -35.66
N GLU A 184 12.57 5.14 -34.74
CA GLU A 184 12.22 3.76 -35.04
C GLU A 184 10.79 3.65 -35.58
N GLU A 185 10.66 2.88 -36.67
CA GLU A 185 9.38 2.64 -37.33
C GLU A 185 8.61 1.44 -36.75
N LEU A 186 9.20 0.77 -35.77
CA LEU A 186 8.63 -0.39 -35.11
C LEU A 186 7.95 0.00 -33.80
N ALA A 187 6.66 -0.26 -33.68
CA ALA A 187 5.92 -0.19 -32.42
C ALA A 187 5.97 -1.54 -31.67
N VAL A 188 6.11 -1.52 -30.37
CA VAL A 188 5.89 -2.67 -29.52
C VAL A 188 4.62 -2.44 -28.73
N VAL A 189 3.63 -3.29 -28.98
CA VAL A 189 2.33 -3.30 -28.32
C VAL A 189 2.33 -4.39 -27.26
N ILE A 190 2.01 -4.06 -26.02
CA ILE A 190 1.92 -5.00 -24.92
C ILE A 190 0.47 -5.20 -24.57
N LEU A 191 0.01 -6.44 -24.57
CA LEU A 191 -1.27 -6.82 -24.04
C LEU A 191 -1.12 -7.06 -22.55
N VAL A 192 -1.63 -6.13 -21.75
CA VAL A 192 -1.60 -6.18 -20.28
C VAL A 192 -2.89 -6.85 -19.83
N PRO A 193 -2.85 -7.98 -19.12
CA PRO A 193 -4.05 -8.64 -18.61
C PRO A 193 -4.74 -7.82 -17.53
N SER A 194 -6.05 -7.96 -17.43
CA SER A 194 -6.83 -7.32 -16.36
C SER A 194 -6.66 -8.03 -15.03
N ASP A 195 -6.45 -9.33 -15.03
CA ASP A 195 -6.43 -10.14 -13.83
C ASP A 195 -5.09 -10.86 -13.68
N PHE A 196 -4.55 -10.79 -12.47
CA PHE A 196 -3.35 -11.52 -12.08
C PHE A 196 -3.63 -12.26 -10.78
N ALA A 197 -3.27 -13.54 -10.74
CA ALA A 197 -3.19 -14.31 -9.51
C ALA A 197 -1.74 -14.72 -9.27
N PHE A 198 -1.28 -14.69 -8.04
CA PHE A 198 0.05 -15.14 -7.68
C PHE A 198 0.04 -15.97 -6.41
N SER A 199 1.01 -16.85 -6.30
CA SER A 199 1.31 -17.56 -5.07
C SER A 199 2.81 -17.59 -4.83
N ILE A 200 3.22 -17.48 -3.58
CA ILE A 200 4.59 -17.73 -3.14
C ILE A 200 4.54 -18.89 -2.15
N ALA A 201 5.17 -20.00 -2.53
CA ALA A 201 5.19 -21.22 -1.75
C ALA A 201 6.60 -21.55 -1.24
N SER A 202 6.68 -22.18 -0.08
CA SER A 202 7.91 -22.80 0.40
C SER A 202 8.04 -24.19 -0.22
N MET A 203 9.17 -24.47 -0.86
CA MET A 203 9.53 -25.75 -1.45
C MET A 203 10.30 -26.68 -0.52
N VAL A 204 10.44 -26.31 0.76
CA VAL A 204 11.13 -27.14 1.74
C VAL A 204 10.39 -28.46 1.92
N PRO A 205 11.05 -29.62 1.78
CA PRO A 205 10.43 -30.93 1.91
C PRO A 205 9.64 -31.08 3.22
N GLY A 206 8.38 -31.50 3.14
CA GLY A 206 7.46 -31.64 4.28
C GLY A 206 6.85 -30.34 4.79
N SER A 207 7.04 -29.22 4.11
CA SER A 207 6.39 -27.93 4.42
C SER A 207 5.96 -27.21 3.14
N MET A 208 5.36 -27.92 2.18
CA MET A 208 4.67 -27.28 1.06
C MET A 208 3.41 -26.59 1.60
N GLN A 209 3.57 -25.40 2.16
CA GLN A 209 2.48 -24.50 2.47
C GLN A 209 2.57 -23.32 1.52
N GLU A 210 1.49 -22.99 0.87
CA GLU A 210 1.36 -21.67 0.27
C GLU A 210 1.49 -20.66 1.39
N VAL A 211 2.52 -19.86 1.30
CA VAL A 211 2.86 -18.91 2.36
C VAL A 211 2.14 -17.58 2.12
N PHE A 212 1.87 -17.31 0.84
CA PHE A 212 1.33 -16.03 0.45
C PHE A 212 0.60 -16.19 -0.90
N ILE A 213 -0.65 -15.82 -0.95
CA ILE A 213 -1.46 -15.84 -2.15
C ILE A 213 -2.08 -14.48 -2.38
N GLY A 214 -2.28 -14.10 -3.63
CA GLY A 214 -2.93 -12.85 -3.96
C GLY A 214 -3.53 -12.86 -5.35
N ALA A 215 -4.45 -11.93 -5.56
CA ALA A 215 -5.04 -11.64 -6.85
C ALA A 215 -5.19 -10.12 -7.01
N PHE A 216 -5.00 -9.63 -8.23
CA PHE A 216 -5.16 -8.22 -8.58
C PHE A 216 -6.04 -8.12 -9.81
N LYS A 217 -6.84 -7.06 -9.85
CA LYS A 217 -7.61 -6.65 -11.02
C LYS A 217 -7.30 -5.21 -11.38
N ASN A 218 -6.91 -4.98 -12.64
CA ASN A 218 -6.71 -3.67 -13.20
C ASN A 218 -8.03 -3.17 -13.80
N ASN A 219 -8.53 -2.04 -13.30
CA ASN A 219 -9.71 -1.36 -13.83
C ASN A 219 -9.22 -0.11 -14.58
N VAL A 220 -9.07 -0.22 -15.90
CA VAL A 220 -8.61 0.88 -16.75
C VAL A 220 -9.79 1.49 -17.50
N LYS A 221 -9.91 2.82 -17.47
CA LYS A 221 -10.82 3.57 -18.34
C LYS A 221 -9.98 4.35 -19.32
N LEU A 222 -10.03 3.98 -20.59
CA LEU A 222 -9.32 4.70 -21.65
C LEU A 222 -9.96 6.08 -21.86
N SER A 223 -9.13 7.12 -21.91
CA SER A 223 -9.56 8.49 -22.18
C SER A 223 -9.58 8.73 -23.68
N GLY A 224 -10.66 9.33 -24.16
CA GLY A 224 -10.79 9.73 -25.55
C GLY A 224 -11.05 8.56 -26.52
N LYS A 225 -10.46 8.64 -27.72
CA LYS A 225 -10.65 7.68 -28.82
C LYS A 225 -9.49 6.69 -28.98
N SER A 226 -8.48 6.77 -28.14
CA SER A 226 -7.32 5.86 -28.22
C SER A 226 -7.69 4.46 -27.75
N GLU A 227 -7.23 3.45 -28.46
CA GLU A 227 -7.31 2.05 -28.05
C GLU A 227 -6.12 1.61 -27.18
N TYR A 228 -5.14 2.52 -26.98
CA TYR A 228 -3.94 2.28 -26.20
C TYR A 228 -4.03 2.95 -24.84
N MET A 229 -3.68 2.21 -23.81
CA MET A 229 -3.61 2.73 -22.46
C MET A 229 -2.55 3.84 -22.34
N ASN A 230 -2.96 4.97 -21.78
CA ASN A 230 -2.09 6.09 -21.50
C ASN A 230 -2.18 6.43 -19.99
N ILE A 231 -1.22 5.98 -19.21
CA ILE A 231 -1.16 6.13 -17.76
C ILE A 231 -1.25 7.59 -17.29
N LYS A 232 -0.95 8.56 -18.16
CA LYS A 232 -1.02 9.99 -17.81
C LYS A 232 -2.41 10.59 -17.92
N THR A 233 -3.25 10.04 -18.78
CA THR A 233 -4.55 10.64 -19.15
C THR A 233 -5.74 9.73 -18.86
N ASP A 234 -5.49 8.46 -18.62
CA ASP A 234 -6.55 7.48 -18.39
C ASP A 234 -6.79 7.27 -16.89
N ALA A 235 -8.04 7.06 -16.52
CA ALA A 235 -8.36 6.63 -15.17
C ALA A 235 -7.92 5.17 -14.97
N ILE A 236 -7.19 4.91 -13.91
CA ILE A 236 -6.64 3.60 -13.58
C ILE A 236 -7.06 3.24 -12.16
N GLY A 237 -7.64 2.04 -12.00
CA GLY A 237 -7.93 1.45 -10.71
C GLY A 237 -7.26 0.09 -10.60
N ILE A 238 -6.71 -0.22 -9.43
CA ILE A 238 -6.19 -1.54 -9.08
C ILE A 238 -6.91 -2.00 -7.83
N THR A 239 -7.64 -3.10 -7.95
CA THR A 239 -8.26 -3.77 -6.81
C THR A 239 -7.57 -5.11 -6.59
N GLY A 240 -7.47 -5.54 -5.35
CA GLY A 240 -6.84 -6.83 -5.09
C GLY A 240 -7.08 -7.35 -3.68
N VAL A 241 -6.66 -8.58 -3.51
CA VAL A 241 -6.61 -9.27 -2.23
C VAL A 241 -5.25 -9.94 -2.06
N ILE A 242 -4.72 -9.85 -0.88
CA ILE A 242 -3.48 -10.52 -0.48
C ILE A 242 -3.78 -11.26 0.82
N SER A 243 -3.50 -12.55 0.85
CA SER A 243 -3.73 -13.39 2.01
C SER A 243 -2.46 -14.10 2.45
N SER A 244 -2.28 -14.31 3.73
CA SER A 244 -1.23 -15.14 4.29
C SER A 244 -1.83 -16.31 5.07
N ASN A 245 -1.33 -17.51 4.79
CA ASN A 245 -1.75 -18.76 5.46
C ASN A 245 -0.67 -19.26 6.43
N PHE A 246 -0.08 -18.36 7.21
CA PHE A 246 0.86 -18.77 8.23
C PHE A 246 0.10 -19.42 9.42
N PRO A 247 0.51 -20.61 9.84
CA PRO A 247 -0.11 -21.22 11.01
C PRO A 247 0.19 -20.37 12.26
N LYS A 248 -0.85 -20.02 12.99
CA LYS A 248 -0.70 -19.44 14.33
C LYS A 248 -0.22 -20.53 15.25
N ILE A 249 1.01 -20.43 15.74
CA ILE A 249 1.53 -21.33 16.75
C ILE A 249 0.92 -20.91 18.08
N LYS A 250 -0.27 -21.43 18.42
CA LYS A 250 -0.72 -21.49 19.79
C LYS A 250 -0.31 -22.85 20.36
N GLU A 251 0.23 -22.85 21.57
CA GLU A 251 0.67 -24.02 22.34
C GLU A 251 -0.05 -25.33 21.94
N GLY A 252 0.59 -26.14 21.08
CA GLY A 252 0.15 -27.46 20.69
C GLY A 252 -0.94 -27.60 19.60
N ASN A 253 -1.56 -26.51 19.12
CA ASN A 253 -2.55 -26.55 18.04
C ASN A 253 -2.15 -25.66 16.86
N HIS A 254 -1.84 -26.26 15.73
CA HIS A 254 -1.58 -25.59 14.46
C HIS A 254 -2.91 -25.33 13.72
N ALA A 255 -3.69 -24.35 14.15
CA ALA A 255 -4.81 -23.88 13.37
C ALA A 255 -4.30 -22.88 12.31
N ALA A 256 -4.71 -23.06 11.06
CA ALA A 256 -4.48 -22.06 10.03
C ALA A 256 -5.19 -20.74 10.43
N ASP A 257 -4.45 -19.64 10.44
CA ASP A 257 -4.96 -18.33 10.80
C ASP A 257 -4.99 -17.49 9.52
N ALA A 258 -6.16 -17.41 8.91
CA ALA A 258 -6.34 -16.73 7.63
C ALA A 258 -6.49 -15.22 7.85
N THR A 259 -5.43 -14.49 7.54
CA THR A 259 -5.45 -13.02 7.50
C THR A 259 -5.38 -12.54 6.06
N ALA A 260 -6.33 -11.72 5.63
CA ALA A 260 -6.37 -11.15 4.31
C ALA A 260 -6.34 -9.63 4.34
N LEU A 261 -5.69 -9.03 3.35
CA LEU A 261 -5.74 -7.61 3.04
C LEU A 261 -6.41 -7.43 1.69
N PHE A 262 -7.62 -6.91 1.70
CA PHE A 262 -8.29 -6.41 0.51
C PHE A 262 -7.88 -4.96 0.30
N PHE A 263 -7.68 -4.56 -0.95
CA PHE A 263 -7.33 -3.18 -1.27
C PHE A 263 -7.91 -2.73 -2.60
N SER A 264 -8.14 -1.42 -2.69
CA SER A 264 -8.45 -0.70 -3.91
C SER A 264 -7.60 0.56 -3.93
N ILE A 265 -6.96 0.84 -5.04
CA ILE A 265 -6.21 2.07 -5.29
C ILE A 265 -6.65 2.55 -6.67
N ASP A 266 -7.13 3.78 -6.76
CA ASP A 266 -7.59 4.40 -7.98
C ASP A 266 -7.01 5.80 -8.16
N ASN A 267 -6.89 6.21 -9.41
CA ASN A 267 -6.47 7.54 -9.79
C ASN A 267 -7.24 7.99 -11.02
N ASP A 268 -7.88 9.14 -10.91
CA ASP A 268 -8.55 9.83 -12.02
C ASP A 268 -7.86 11.18 -12.28
N PRO A 269 -6.96 11.25 -13.26
CA PRO A 269 -6.24 12.48 -13.57
C PRO A 269 -7.13 13.57 -14.20
N VAL A 270 -8.32 13.22 -14.71
CA VAL A 270 -9.28 14.18 -15.25
C VAL A 270 -10.03 14.87 -14.11
N ALA A 271 -10.45 14.10 -13.12
CA ALA A 271 -11.07 14.62 -11.90
C ALA A 271 -10.06 15.24 -10.92
N ASN A 272 -8.77 14.97 -11.08
CA ASN A 272 -7.69 15.25 -10.13
C ASN A 272 -7.96 14.61 -8.76
N GLU A 273 -8.39 13.37 -8.78
CA GLU A 273 -8.74 12.60 -7.58
C GLU A 273 -7.96 11.28 -7.54
N SER A 274 -7.55 10.88 -6.35
CA SER A 274 -7.01 9.55 -6.07
C SER A 274 -7.71 9.00 -4.84
N GLY A 275 -8.05 7.72 -4.89
CA GLY A 275 -8.67 7.00 -3.80
C GLY A 275 -7.85 5.78 -3.38
N MET A 276 -7.97 5.41 -2.12
CA MET A 276 -7.48 4.14 -1.61
C MET A 276 -8.40 3.59 -0.54
N LYS A 277 -8.58 2.28 -0.57
CA LYS A 277 -9.28 1.55 0.46
C LYS A 277 -8.47 0.32 0.82
N PHE A 278 -8.32 0.04 2.12
CA PHE A 278 -7.72 -1.16 2.65
C PHE A 278 -8.64 -1.77 3.68
N THR A 279 -8.84 -3.08 3.61
CA THR A 279 -9.61 -3.83 4.59
C THR A 279 -8.79 -5.01 5.08
N PHE A 280 -8.40 -4.97 6.34
CA PHE A 280 -7.79 -6.12 7.00
C PHE A 280 -8.90 -7.01 7.56
N SER A 281 -8.90 -8.27 7.16
CA SER A 281 -9.85 -9.27 7.66
C SER A 281 -9.11 -10.41 8.34
N HIS A 282 -9.77 -11.01 9.30
CA HIS A 282 -9.36 -12.24 9.95
C HIS A 282 -10.54 -13.22 9.94
N ASN A 283 -10.36 -14.39 9.33
CA ASN A 283 -11.41 -15.37 9.14
C ASN A 283 -12.70 -14.75 8.56
N ASP A 284 -12.57 -14.00 7.46
CA ASP A 284 -13.63 -13.28 6.71
C ASP A 284 -14.34 -12.15 7.49
N LYS A 285 -13.93 -11.84 8.73
CA LYS A 285 -14.43 -10.69 9.48
C LYS A 285 -13.57 -9.48 9.18
N SER A 286 -14.19 -8.36 8.80
CA SER A 286 -13.48 -7.07 8.67
C SER A 286 -13.07 -6.58 10.06
N MET A 287 -11.77 -6.45 10.27
CA MET A 287 -11.18 -6.02 11.54
C MET A 287 -10.77 -4.53 11.48
N ILE A 288 -10.14 -4.13 10.40
CA ILE A 288 -9.75 -2.74 10.15
C ILE A 288 -10.13 -2.40 8.71
N GLU A 289 -10.88 -1.33 8.52
CA GLU A 289 -11.14 -0.73 7.23
C GLU A 289 -10.59 0.69 7.22
N LEU A 290 -9.79 1.01 6.21
CA LEU A 290 -9.23 2.33 5.98
C LEU A 290 -9.62 2.81 4.59
N GLU A 291 -10.20 4.00 4.50
CA GLU A 291 -10.48 4.69 3.25
C GLU A 291 -9.80 6.05 3.24
N ALA A 292 -9.27 6.45 2.11
CA ALA A 292 -8.74 7.78 1.91
C ALA A 292 -9.01 8.25 0.48
N ALA A 293 -9.42 9.50 0.35
CA ALA A 293 -9.61 10.18 -0.92
C ALA A 293 -8.85 11.49 -0.91
N ALA A 294 -8.01 11.70 -1.91
CA ALA A 294 -7.22 12.91 -2.07
C ALA A 294 -7.67 13.66 -3.32
N LYS A 295 -7.90 14.96 -3.17
CA LYS A 295 -8.06 15.89 -4.30
C LYS A 295 -6.79 16.70 -4.43
N TYR A 296 -6.25 16.76 -5.64
CA TYR A 296 -5.00 17.47 -5.91
C TYR A 296 -5.18 18.58 -6.94
N THR A 297 -4.42 19.66 -6.78
CA THR A 297 -4.53 20.84 -7.64
C THR A 297 -3.63 20.79 -8.86
N LYS A 298 -2.67 19.87 -8.88
CA LYS A 298 -1.66 19.77 -9.93
C LYS A 298 -2.21 19.02 -11.13
N LYS A 299 -2.58 19.74 -12.19
CA LYS A 299 -3.15 19.18 -13.43
C LYS A 299 -2.24 18.19 -14.19
N ASP A 300 -0.97 18.10 -13.85
CA ASP A 300 0.04 17.29 -14.55
C ASP A 300 0.64 16.21 -13.65
N PHE A 301 -0.13 15.66 -12.68
CA PHE A 301 0.37 14.55 -11.90
C PHE A 301 0.54 13.32 -12.80
N ASP A 302 1.79 12.94 -12.98
CA ASP A 302 2.15 11.76 -13.76
C ASP A 302 2.19 10.55 -12.84
N PHE A 303 1.17 9.69 -12.91
CA PHE A 303 1.12 8.44 -12.14
C PHE A 303 2.35 7.55 -12.37
N SER A 304 3.05 7.71 -13.50
CA SER A 304 4.32 7.04 -13.73
C SER A 304 5.39 7.40 -12.68
N GLN A 305 5.28 8.57 -12.04
CA GLN A 305 6.18 8.96 -10.95
C GLN A 305 5.97 8.09 -9.71
N PHE A 306 4.75 7.61 -9.47
CA PHE A 306 4.47 6.64 -8.39
C PHE A 306 5.25 5.35 -8.61
N ILE A 307 5.40 4.95 -9.86
CA ILE A 307 6.11 3.72 -10.24
C ILE A 307 7.62 3.92 -10.24
N THR A 308 8.11 5.04 -10.77
CA THR A 308 9.54 5.28 -11.06
C THR A 308 10.32 5.96 -9.95
N SER A 309 9.66 6.67 -9.06
CA SER A 309 10.34 7.40 -7.98
C SER A 309 11.07 6.48 -7.02
N LYS A 310 12.24 6.88 -6.54
CA LYS A 310 12.96 6.17 -5.46
C LYS A 310 12.24 6.24 -4.11
N SER A 311 11.37 7.24 -3.93
CA SER A 311 10.60 7.45 -2.70
C SER A 311 9.13 7.61 -3.04
N ILE A 312 8.33 6.58 -2.71
CA ILE A 312 6.85 6.64 -2.80
C ILE A 312 6.31 7.81 -1.96
N LEU A 313 6.96 8.06 -0.84
CA LEU A 313 6.58 9.14 0.05
C LEU A 313 6.65 10.51 -0.59
N ASP A 314 7.78 10.81 -1.25
CA ASP A 314 7.94 12.12 -1.86
C ASP A 314 6.90 12.31 -2.96
N VAL A 315 6.51 11.22 -3.64
CA VAL A 315 5.42 11.24 -4.62
C VAL A 315 4.07 11.49 -3.97
N LEU A 316 3.75 10.76 -2.88
CA LEU A 316 2.50 10.97 -2.14
C LEU A 316 2.44 12.37 -1.55
N VAL A 317 3.53 12.85 -0.94
CA VAL A 317 3.64 14.23 -0.45
C VAL A 317 3.47 15.24 -1.57
N ALA A 318 4.09 15.02 -2.72
CA ALA A 318 3.95 15.91 -3.88
C ALA A 318 2.51 15.88 -4.45
N LEU A 319 1.86 14.71 -4.43
CA LEU A 319 0.47 14.55 -4.88
C LEU A 319 -0.49 15.35 -4.01
N VAL A 320 -0.41 15.17 -2.68
CA VAL A 320 -1.35 15.80 -1.74
C VAL A 320 -0.96 17.24 -1.35
N SER A 321 0.26 17.69 -1.66
CA SER A 321 0.69 19.06 -1.40
C SER A 321 -0.11 20.06 -2.23
N GLY A 322 -0.84 20.96 -1.55
CA GLY A 322 -1.74 21.93 -2.17
C GLY A 322 -3.13 21.38 -2.49
N GLY A 323 -3.45 20.17 -2.05
CA GLY A 323 -4.77 19.56 -2.13
C GLY A 323 -5.40 19.29 -0.77
N SER A 324 -6.53 18.60 -0.79
CA SER A 324 -7.25 18.14 0.40
C SER A 324 -7.22 16.62 0.49
N LEU A 325 -7.39 16.11 1.70
CA LEU A 325 -7.51 14.68 1.99
C LEU A 325 -8.74 14.46 2.87
N GLU A 326 -9.55 13.49 2.51
CA GLU A 326 -10.59 12.93 3.36
C GLU A 326 -10.26 11.47 3.63
N GLY A 327 -10.50 11.00 4.85
CA GLY A 327 -10.23 9.61 5.20
C GLY A 327 -11.08 9.13 6.35
N SER A 328 -11.21 7.82 6.44
CA SER A 328 -11.85 7.15 7.57
C SER A 328 -11.10 5.89 7.95
N ILE A 329 -11.19 5.55 9.22
CA ILE A 329 -10.79 4.25 9.74
C ILE A 329 -11.93 3.68 10.56
N THR A 330 -12.28 2.43 10.25
CA THR A 330 -13.30 1.68 10.99
C THR A 330 -12.67 0.45 11.62
N LEU A 331 -12.92 0.26 12.91
CA LEU A 331 -12.44 -0.88 13.68
C LEU A 331 -13.62 -1.80 14.00
N ASN A 332 -13.52 -3.08 13.64
CA ASN A 332 -14.50 -4.12 13.89
C ASN A 332 -15.95 -3.77 13.46
N GLU A 333 -16.09 -2.94 12.41
CA GLU A 333 -17.40 -2.44 11.95
C GLU A 333 -18.20 -1.70 13.05
N ASP A 334 -17.52 -1.20 14.07
CA ASP A 334 -18.13 -0.57 15.24
C ASP A 334 -17.64 0.86 15.45
N LEU A 335 -16.34 1.05 15.56
CA LEU A 335 -15.74 2.34 15.88
C LEU A 335 -15.19 2.97 14.60
N THR A 336 -15.78 4.09 14.16
CA THR A 336 -15.34 4.80 12.95
C THR A 336 -14.80 6.18 13.32
N SER A 337 -13.59 6.46 12.88
CA SER A 337 -13.00 7.80 12.90
C SER A 337 -12.93 8.36 11.48
N THR A 338 -13.41 9.59 11.29
CA THR A 338 -13.30 10.32 10.03
C THR A 338 -12.40 11.53 10.19
N LEU A 339 -11.63 11.83 9.16
CA LEU A 339 -10.66 12.91 9.12
C LEU A 339 -10.82 13.69 7.81
N SER A 340 -10.79 15.01 7.87
CA SER A 340 -10.69 15.88 6.70
C SER A 340 -9.55 16.87 6.90
N ILE A 341 -8.68 17.00 5.90
CA ILE A 341 -7.54 17.90 5.87
C ILE A 341 -7.72 18.82 4.66
N ASN A 342 -7.97 20.10 4.91
CA ASN A 342 -8.25 21.07 3.85
C ASN A 342 -7.01 21.56 3.11
N ASP A 343 -5.84 21.51 3.77
CA ASP A 343 -4.55 21.90 3.21
C ASP A 343 -3.45 20.91 3.66
N CYS A 344 -3.23 19.90 2.84
CA CYS A 344 -2.23 18.86 3.12
C CYS A 344 -0.79 19.41 3.12
N GLY A 345 -0.50 20.43 2.30
CA GLY A 345 0.82 21.05 2.24
C GLY A 345 1.15 21.75 3.56
N LYS A 346 0.23 22.58 4.05
CA LYS A 346 0.36 23.25 5.35
C LYS A 346 0.43 22.25 6.51
N MET A 347 -0.37 21.19 6.45
CA MET A 347 -0.33 20.12 7.45
C MET A 347 1.06 19.48 7.55
N ILE A 348 1.64 19.09 6.41
CA ILE A 348 2.98 18.48 6.35
C ILE A 348 4.06 19.45 6.86
N GLN A 349 3.96 20.74 6.51
CA GLN A 349 4.87 21.76 6.97
C GLN A 349 4.80 21.90 8.51
N LEU A 350 3.60 22.09 9.07
CA LEU A 350 3.39 22.24 10.51
C LEU A 350 3.90 21.04 11.30
N GLN A 351 3.70 19.84 10.77
CA GLN A 351 4.21 18.61 11.38
C GLN A 351 5.74 18.56 11.41
N ARG A 352 6.41 18.97 10.33
CA ARG A 352 7.89 19.06 10.28
C ARG A 352 8.42 20.09 11.28
N GLU A 353 7.81 21.26 11.32
CA GLU A 353 8.18 22.34 12.25
C GLU A 353 7.98 21.93 13.70
N MET A 354 6.83 21.32 14.02
CA MET A 354 6.55 20.80 15.36
C MET A 354 7.52 19.68 15.76
N ALA A 355 7.87 18.77 14.84
CA ALA A 355 8.86 17.74 15.11
C ALA A 355 10.27 18.32 15.34
N HIS A 356 10.63 19.38 14.62
CA HIS A 356 11.88 20.12 14.84
C HIS A 356 11.86 20.83 16.19
N ALA A 357 10.78 21.54 16.52
CA ALA A 357 10.61 22.23 17.79
C ALA A 357 10.74 21.29 18.99
N ARG A 358 10.10 20.10 18.94
CA ARG A 358 10.22 19.07 19.99
C ARG A 358 11.65 18.55 20.18
N ARG A 359 12.40 18.33 19.09
CA ARG A 359 13.82 17.94 19.20
C ARG A 359 14.68 18.98 19.91
N ASN A 360 14.23 20.22 19.90
CA ASN A 360 14.88 21.35 20.58
C ASN A 360 14.21 21.69 21.91
N TYR A 361 13.43 20.78 22.50
CA TYR A 361 12.77 20.95 23.79
C TYR A 361 11.89 22.19 23.87
N ALA A 362 11.10 22.45 22.82
CA ALA A 362 10.20 23.59 22.77
C ALA A 362 9.21 23.59 23.97
N ASP A 363 8.87 24.76 24.43
CA ASP A 363 7.92 24.96 25.52
C ASP A 363 6.48 24.66 25.08
N GLN A 364 5.56 24.62 26.04
CA GLN A 364 4.15 24.35 25.82
C GLN A 364 3.52 25.33 24.84
N ALA A 365 3.80 26.63 24.99
CA ALA A 365 3.20 27.70 24.19
C ALA A 365 3.55 27.56 22.70
N THR A 366 4.79 27.14 22.41
CA THR A 366 5.25 26.88 21.05
C THR A 366 4.45 25.72 20.42
N ILE A 367 4.28 24.61 21.14
CA ILE A 367 3.51 23.45 20.62
C ILE A 367 2.01 23.76 20.53
N GLU A 368 1.45 24.55 21.46
CA GLU A 368 0.06 25.05 21.38
C GLU A 368 -0.16 25.89 20.12
N GLY A 369 0.81 26.72 19.73
CA GLY A 369 0.76 27.51 18.51
C GLY A 369 0.62 26.63 17.26
N TYR A 370 1.38 25.56 17.16
CA TYR A 370 1.25 24.57 16.07
C TYR A 370 -0.06 23.79 16.16
N THR A 371 -0.46 23.36 17.34
CA THR A 371 -1.70 22.62 17.58
C THR A 371 -2.93 23.43 17.14
N LYS A 372 -2.94 24.73 17.45
CA LYS A 372 -4.00 25.64 17.00
C LYS A 372 -4.07 25.71 15.48
N GLN A 373 -2.94 25.91 14.81
CA GLN A 373 -2.87 25.98 13.35
C GLN A 373 -3.30 24.65 12.70
N LEU A 374 -2.94 23.48 13.29
CA LEU A 374 -3.41 22.19 12.83
C LEU A 374 -4.93 22.07 12.93
N ASN A 375 -5.54 22.50 14.03
CA ASN A 375 -7.00 22.49 14.21
C ASN A 375 -7.76 23.42 13.24
N GLU A 376 -7.10 24.39 12.61
CA GLU A 376 -7.70 25.24 11.56
C GLU A 376 -7.84 24.52 10.21
N ILE A 377 -6.99 23.53 9.95
CA ILE A 377 -6.94 22.81 8.66
C ILE A 377 -7.39 21.36 8.76
N VAL A 378 -7.48 20.81 9.98
CA VAL A 378 -7.89 19.42 10.25
C VAL A 378 -9.21 19.44 10.99
N SER A 379 -10.19 18.70 10.49
CA SER A 379 -11.42 18.38 11.22
C SER A 379 -11.55 16.87 11.34
N ALA A 380 -12.00 16.41 12.51
CA ALA A 380 -12.15 14.98 12.76
C ALA A 380 -13.34 14.72 13.68
N LYS A 381 -13.92 13.54 13.55
CA LYS A 381 -15.01 13.08 14.39
C LYS A 381 -14.97 11.56 14.52
N MET A 382 -15.57 11.05 15.60
CA MET A 382 -15.77 9.62 15.80
C MET A 382 -17.22 9.27 15.96
N SER A 383 -17.56 8.04 15.59
CA SER A 383 -18.84 7.41 15.88
C SER A 383 -18.60 5.97 16.37
N CYS A 384 -19.45 5.47 17.23
CA CYS A 384 -19.45 4.06 17.64
C CYS A 384 -20.86 3.57 17.93
N LYS A 385 -21.05 2.26 17.87
CA LYS A 385 -22.35 1.64 18.24
C LYS A 385 -22.74 2.02 19.66
N GLY A 386 -24.03 2.28 19.87
CA GLY A 386 -24.56 2.65 21.18
C GLY A 386 -24.41 4.13 21.56
N VAL A 387 -23.70 4.93 20.77
CA VAL A 387 -23.61 6.38 20.89
C VAL A 387 -24.43 7.03 19.78
N ASN A 388 -25.46 7.79 20.15
CA ASN A 388 -26.43 8.33 19.20
C ASN A 388 -25.97 9.63 18.50
N GLN A 389 -24.77 10.10 18.79
CA GLN A 389 -24.21 11.33 18.21
C GLN A 389 -22.77 11.10 17.73
N GLU A 390 -22.38 11.86 16.72
CA GLU A 390 -20.98 11.97 16.35
C GLU A 390 -20.22 12.72 17.45
N ILE A 391 -19.04 12.23 17.78
CA ILE A 391 -18.15 12.80 18.80
C ILE A 391 -17.10 13.67 18.08
N PRO A 392 -17.20 15.01 18.13
CA PRO A 392 -16.18 15.87 17.55
C PRO A 392 -14.82 15.66 18.18
N MET A 393 -13.78 15.73 17.38
CA MET A 393 -12.40 15.60 17.79
C MET A 393 -11.61 16.85 17.42
N LYS A 394 -10.61 17.18 18.24
CA LYS A 394 -9.56 18.17 17.94
C LYS A 394 -8.25 17.75 18.57
N LEU A 395 -7.19 18.43 18.19
CA LEU A 395 -5.90 18.28 18.86
C LEU A 395 -5.83 19.21 20.08
N LYS A 396 -5.29 18.70 21.18
CA LYS A 396 -4.99 19.44 22.42
C LYS A 396 -3.51 19.23 22.75
N THR A 397 -2.83 20.27 23.18
CA THR A 397 -1.43 20.16 23.60
C THR A 397 -1.35 19.58 25.00
N GLU A 398 -0.63 18.46 25.11
CA GLU A 398 -0.44 17.75 26.37
C GLU A 398 1.02 17.44 26.62
N LYS A 399 1.38 17.40 27.90
CA LYS A 399 2.73 17.01 28.32
C LYS A 399 2.85 15.51 28.33
N PHE A 400 3.86 15.00 27.61
CA PHE A 400 4.17 13.61 27.58
C PHE A 400 5.65 13.37 27.84
N GLY A 401 5.96 12.77 28.99
CA GLY A 401 7.35 12.67 29.45
C GLY A 401 7.95 14.05 29.69
N VAL A 402 9.00 14.38 28.94
CA VAL A 402 9.67 15.70 28.99
C VAL A 402 9.15 16.66 27.92
N ASP A 403 8.40 16.18 26.92
CA ASP A 403 7.99 16.92 25.73
C ASP A 403 6.49 17.26 25.75
N TYR A 404 6.10 18.23 24.92
CA TYR A 404 4.70 18.54 24.63
C TYR A 404 4.28 17.99 23.27
N TRP A 405 3.04 17.49 23.20
CA TRP A 405 2.50 16.81 22.01
C TRP A 405 1.10 17.33 21.68
N ALA A 406 0.77 17.38 20.41
CA ALA A 406 -0.60 17.57 19.96
C ALA A 406 -1.33 16.22 20.01
N MET A 407 -2.23 16.07 20.98
CA MET A 407 -2.96 14.83 21.28
C MET A 407 -4.42 14.97 20.89
N PRO A 408 -5.09 13.88 20.43
CA PRO A 408 -6.52 13.90 20.18
C PRO A 408 -7.30 14.10 21.47
N ALA A 409 -8.36 14.88 21.37
CA ALA A 409 -9.31 15.11 22.44
C ALA A 409 -10.73 15.09 21.88
N PHE A 410 -11.67 14.56 22.64
CA PHE A 410 -13.04 14.24 22.27
C PHE A 410 -14.03 15.10 23.03
N ASN A 411 -15.08 15.56 22.36
CA ASN A 411 -16.14 16.34 22.99
C ASN A 411 -17.43 15.54 23.03
N PHE A 412 -17.84 15.16 24.25
CA PHE A 412 -19.10 14.44 24.50
C PHE A 412 -20.27 15.37 24.74
N ALA A 413 -20.12 16.67 24.43
CA ALA A 413 -21.10 17.71 24.71
C ALA A 413 -21.42 17.86 26.21
N ASP A 414 -20.40 17.61 27.07
CA ASP A 414 -20.47 17.86 28.51
C ASP A 414 -19.71 19.15 28.91
N GLU A 415 -19.82 19.52 30.18
CA GLU A 415 -19.21 20.75 30.71
C GLU A 415 -17.68 20.72 30.69
N ASN A 416 -17.07 19.52 30.62
CA ASN A 416 -15.62 19.35 30.58
C ASN A 416 -15.00 19.70 29.20
N GLY A 417 -15.86 19.94 28.19
CA GLY A 417 -15.41 20.28 26.85
C GLY A 417 -14.68 19.14 26.16
N TYR A 418 -13.43 19.37 25.73
CA TYR A 418 -12.63 18.35 25.07
C TYR A 418 -11.76 17.58 26.08
N VAL A 419 -12.01 16.30 26.21
CA VAL A 419 -11.27 15.35 27.07
C VAL A 419 -10.25 14.60 26.23
N SER A 420 -9.01 14.52 26.67
CA SER A 420 -7.96 13.87 25.89
C SER A 420 -8.13 12.35 25.85
N PHE A 421 -7.54 11.74 24.82
CA PHE A 421 -7.52 10.29 24.66
C PHE A 421 -6.85 9.59 25.86
N THR A 422 -5.81 10.19 26.38
CA THR A 422 -5.05 9.67 27.55
C THR A 422 -5.82 9.77 28.87
N GLU A 423 -6.79 10.69 28.95
CA GLU A 423 -7.70 10.79 30.11
C GLU A 423 -8.87 9.81 30.00
N LEU A 424 -9.20 9.32 28.80
CA LEU A 424 -10.34 8.44 28.54
C LEU A 424 -10.01 6.96 28.66
N LEU A 425 -8.82 6.56 28.24
CA LEU A 425 -8.43 5.15 28.14
C LEU A 425 -7.36 4.81 29.17
N ASP A 426 -7.41 3.58 29.64
CA ASP A 426 -6.34 3.04 30.48
C ASP A 426 -5.07 2.74 29.68
N LYS A 427 -3.98 2.55 30.41
CA LYS A 427 -2.66 2.31 29.83
C LYS A 427 -2.63 1.11 28.87
N GLU A 428 -3.32 0.04 29.21
CA GLU A 428 -3.37 -1.18 28.41
C GLU A 428 -4.05 -0.93 27.06
N SER A 429 -5.19 -0.23 27.05
CA SER A 429 -5.88 0.15 25.81
C SER A 429 -5.04 1.06 24.90
N VAL A 430 -4.28 1.96 25.51
CA VAL A 430 -3.33 2.82 24.78
C VAL A 430 -2.20 1.98 24.18
N GLU A 431 -1.63 1.04 24.91
CA GLU A 431 -0.60 0.11 24.39
C GLU A 431 -1.14 -0.75 23.25
N TYR A 432 -2.39 -1.25 23.31
CA TYR A 432 -3.01 -1.93 22.19
C TYR A 432 -3.12 -1.05 20.95
N ALA A 433 -3.58 0.18 21.12
CA ALA A 433 -3.69 1.12 19.99
C ALA A 433 -2.34 1.37 19.29
N ILE A 434 -1.26 1.53 20.06
CA ILE A 434 0.09 1.72 19.51
C ILE A 434 0.54 0.48 18.75
N ASN A 435 0.41 -0.68 19.35
CA ASN A 435 0.80 -1.94 18.74
C ASN A 435 0.05 -2.15 17.41
N ILE A 436 -1.25 -1.87 17.36
CA ILE A 436 -2.04 -1.95 16.14
C ILE A 436 -1.48 -1.02 15.06
N VAL A 437 -1.20 0.24 15.40
CA VAL A 437 -0.64 1.22 14.45
C VAL A 437 0.73 0.78 13.92
N ASP A 438 1.62 0.38 14.82
CA ASP A 438 2.97 -0.04 14.44
C ASP A 438 2.96 -1.28 13.54
N HIS A 439 2.09 -2.24 13.81
CA HIS A 439 2.03 -3.48 13.06
C HIS A 439 1.14 -3.41 11.80
N ALA A 440 0.06 -2.62 11.78
CA ALA A 440 -0.78 -2.45 10.59
C ALA A 440 -0.07 -1.65 9.47
N ALA A 441 0.82 -0.72 9.84
CA ALA A 441 1.57 0.06 8.87
C ALA A 441 2.48 -0.78 7.96
N GLU A 442 2.99 -1.88 8.47
CA GLU A 442 3.94 -2.73 7.76
C GLU A 442 3.28 -3.54 6.62
N PRO A 443 2.15 -4.23 6.83
CA PRO A 443 1.41 -4.90 5.76
C PRO A 443 0.90 -3.95 4.68
N MET A 444 0.38 -2.79 5.05
CA MET A 444 -0.07 -1.78 4.09
C MET A 444 1.09 -1.26 3.24
N ALA A 445 2.26 -0.98 3.87
CA ALA A 445 3.48 -0.65 3.15
C ALA A 445 3.89 -1.78 2.22
N GLY A 446 3.82 -3.02 2.68
CA GLY A 446 4.09 -4.21 1.90
C GLY A 446 3.17 -4.33 0.68
N ALA A 447 1.87 -4.13 0.83
CA ALA A 447 0.91 -4.15 -0.27
C ALA A 447 1.21 -3.06 -1.32
N ILE A 448 1.42 -1.82 -0.89
CA ILE A 448 1.79 -0.71 -1.78
C ILE A 448 3.12 -1.00 -2.50
N VAL A 449 4.10 -1.55 -1.78
CA VAL A 449 5.39 -1.94 -2.36
C VAL A 449 5.19 -3.06 -3.37
N THR A 450 4.39 -4.07 -3.07
CA THR A 450 4.13 -5.20 -3.98
C THR A 450 3.44 -4.73 -5.27
N VAL A 451 2.39 -3.92 -5.16
CA VAL A 451 1.74 -3.29 -6.33
C VAL A 451 2.74 -2.49 -7.14
N ARG A 452 3.53 -1.63 -6.48
CA ARG A 452 4.57 -0.84 -7.14
C ARG A 452 5.60 -1.71 -7.85
N GLN A 453 6.03 -2.79 -7.23
CA GLN A 453 7.04 -3.69 -7.81
C GLN A 453 6.52 -4.45 -9.02
N LEU A 454 5.27 -4.90 -8.98
CA LEU A 454 4.61 -5.44 -10.17
C LEU A 454 4.55 -4.41 -11.30
N LEU A 455 4.18 -3.16 -10.98
CA LEU A 455 4.17 -2.07 -11.94
C LEU A 455 5.58 -1.70 -12.41
N GLN A 456 6.58 -1.71 -11.52
CA GLN A 456 8.00 -1.51 -11.87
C GLN A 456 8.53 -2.66 -12.72
N PHE A 457 8.17 -3.90 -12.42
CA PHE A 457 8.50 -5.06 -13.24
C PHE A 457 8.00 -4.86 -14.67
N VAL A 458 6.72 -4.54 -14.85
CA VAL A 458 6.15 -4.22 -16.15
C VAL A 458 6.90 -3.05 -16.81
N GLN A 459 7.24 -2.01 -16.07
CA GLN A 459 7.90 -0.82 -16.61
C GLN A 459 9.40 -1.03 -16.89
N THR A 460 10.12 -1.75 -16.04
CA THR A 460 11.52 -2.16 -16.27
C THR A 460 11.58 -3.06 -17.48
N PHE A 461 10.67 -3.97 -17.57
CA PHE A 461 10.40 -4.80 -18.72
C PHE A 461 10.20 -3.97 -20.00
N LEU A 462 9.32 -2.96 -19.95
CA LEU A 462 9.11 -2.01 -21.05
C LEU A 462 10.35 -1.20 -21.39
N THR A 463 11.15 -0.83 -20.39
CA THR A 463 12.36 -0.02 -20.57
C THR A 463 13.50 -0.84 -21.15
N GLN A 464 13.64 -2.09 -20.74
CA GLN A 464 14.71 -2.96 -21.22
C GLN A 464 14.42 -3.51 -22.63
N MET A 465 13.17 -3.70 -22.99
CA MET A 465 12.82 -3.89 -24.40
C MET A 465 13.34 -2.76 -25.29
N ARG A 466 13.41 -1.52 -24.80
CA ARG A 466 13.96 -0.36 -25.52
C ARG A 466 15.45 -0.50 -25.76
N VAL A 467 16.22 -0.90 -24.74
CA VAL A 467 17.69 -1.08 -24.84
C VAL A 467 18.01 -2.24 -25.78
N SER A 468 17.23 -3.31 -25.73
CA SER A 468 17.42 -4.49 -26.57
C SER A 468 17.09 -4.24 -28.04
N GLN A 469 16.11 -3.37 -28.35
CA GLN A 469 15.84 -2.93 -29.71
C GLN A 469 17.02 -2.16 -30.30
N ALA A 470 17.60 -1.25 -29.53
CA ALA A 470 18.77 -0.47 -29.95
C ALA A 470 19.99 -1.38 -30.20
N GLN A 471 20.20 -2.39 -29.36
CA GLN A 471 21.29 -3.37 -29.54
C GLN A 471 21.06 -4.32 -30.70
N ALA A 472 19.82 -4.77 -30.95
CA ALA A 472 19.48 -5.63 -32.08
C ALA A 472 19.64 -4.91 -33.43
N GLN A 473 19.39 -3.60 -33.48
CA GLN A 473 19.60 -2.77 -34.69
C GLN A 473 21.08 -2.44 -34.93
N ALA A 474 21.87 -2.27 -33.86
CA ALA A 474 23.31 -2.08 -33.97
C ALA A 474 24.03 -3.35 -34.47
N ALA A 475 23.51 -4.53 -34.20
CA ALA A 475 24.06 -5.79 -34.67
C ALA A 475 23.64 -6.15 -36.13
N ASN A 476 22.64 -5.48 -36.67
CA ASN A 476 22.18 -5.65 -38.08
C ASN A 476 22.66 -4.59 -39.03
N LYS A 477 23.48 -3.66 -38.58
CA LYS A 477 24.26 -2.70 -39.37
C LYS A 477 25.73 -3.14 -39.49
#